data_8a66f25ee8ed52eeea867b301ac73185
#
_entry.id   8a66f25ee8ed52eeea867b301ac73185
#
_cell.length_a   1.000
_cell.length_b   1.000
_cell.length_c   1.000
_cell.angle_alpha   90.00
_cell.angle_beta   90.00
_cell.angle_gamma   90.00
#
_symmetry.space_group_name_H-M   'P 1'
#
loop_
_entity.id
_entity.type
_entity.pdbx_description
1 polymer ?
#
loop_
_entity_poly.entity_id
_entity_poly.type
_entity_poly.pdbx_seq_one_letter_code
_entity_poly.pdbx_strand_id
1 'polypeptide(L)' 'MRHIELTVAGMTCRRCVREVTARLRDVPGVAQVIADGARSVVRVSGSMNESDVLAAFAGTTYAPRVQVGATAEWEL' A
#
# COMPACT_ATOMS: atom_id res chain seq x y z
N MET A 1 9.21 -13.03 2.93
CA MET A 1 8.16 -12.17 2.33
C MET A 1 7.82 -11.05 3.30
N ARG A 2 7.76 -9.84 2.82
CA ARG A 2 7.41 -8.66 3.64
C ARG A 2 5.94 -8.34 3.52
N HIS A 3 5.39 -7.82 4.60
CA HIS A 3 4.03 -7.31 4.61
C HIS A 3 4.07 -5.86 5.06
N ILE A 4 3.57 -4.97 4.22
CA ILE A 4 3.51 -3.55 4.52
C ILE A 4 2.05 -3.13 4.49
N GLU A 5 1.59 -2.52 5.58
CA GLU A 5 0.26 -1.96 5.65
C GLU A 5 0.35 -0.44 5.58
N LEU A 6 -0.44 0.14 4.69
CA LEU A 6 -0.46 1.58 4.46
C LEU A 6 -1.83 2.13 4.71
N THR A 7 -1.90 3.29 5.34
CA THR A 7 -3.11 4.10 5.35
C THR A 7 -2.97 5.13 4.24
N VAL A 8 -3.92 5.15 3.31
CA VAL A 8 -3.86 6.02 2.14
C VAL A 8 -4.98 7.05 2.20
N ALA A 9 -4.64 8.29 2.50
CA ALA A 9 -5.62 9.38 2.51
C ALA A 9 -6.05 9.71 1.09
N GLY A 10 -7.35 9.94 0.89
CA GLY A 10 -7.91 10.26 -0.41
C GLY A 10 -8.41 9.06 -1.21
N MET A 11 -8.22 7.85 -0.72
CA MET A 11 -8.66 6.63 -1.39
C MET A 11 -10.10 6.29 -1.00
N THR A 12 -11.07 7.10 -1.44
CA THR A 12 -12.46 6.97 -1.00
C THR A 12 -13.41 6.44 -2.06
N CYS A 13 -12.99 6.31 -3.30
CA CYS A 13 -13.85 5.84 -4.38
C CYS A 13 -13.27 4.57 -5.01
N ARG A 14 -14.11 3.84 -5.75
CA ARG A 14 -13.69 2.60 -6.41
C ARG A 14 -12.57 2.83 -7.42
N ARG A 15 -12.65 3.94 -8.14
CA ARG A 15 -11.61 4.30 -9.11
C ARG A 15 -10.28 4.57 -8.39
N CYS A 16 -10.33 5.21 -7.24
CA CYS A 16 -9.15 5.47 -6.44
C CYS A 16 -8.50 4.17 -5.98
N VAL A 17 -9.30 3.24 -5.50
CA VAL A 17 -8.82 1.93 -5.07
C VAL A 17 -8.14 1.19 -6.22
N ARG A 18 -8.75 1.21 -7.40
CA ARG A 18 -8.18 0.56 -8.59
C ARG A 18 -6.86 1.19 -9.01
N GLU A 19 -6.79 2.51 -8.98
CA GLU A 19 -5.59 3.23 -9.35
C GLU A 19 -4.45 2.93 -8.40
N VAL A 20 -4.72 2.97 -7.11
CA VAL A 20 -3.71 2.66 -6.08
C VAL A 20 -3.23 1.21 -6.24
N THR A 21 -4.15 0.27 -6.42
CA THR A 21 -3.81 -1.13 -6.61
C THR A 21 -2.92 -1.32 -7.84
N ALA A 22 -3.27 -0.68 -8.95
CA ALA A 22 -2.50 -0.80 -10.19
C ALA A 22 -1.08 -0.25 -10.01
N ARG A 23 -0.94 0.89 -9.34
CA ARG A 23 0.37 1.48 -9.11
C ARG A 23 1.24 0.61 -8.21
N LEU A 24 0.65 0.01 -7.18
CA LEU A 24 1.40 -0.85 -6.28
C LEU A 24 1.81 -2.16 -6.94
N ARG A 25 1.00 -2.68 -7.84
CA ARG A 25 1.36 -3.89 -8.60
C ARG A 25 2.56 -3.67 -9.51
N ASP A 26 2.80 -2.45 -9.93
CA ASP A 26 3.95 -2.12 -10.77
C ASP A 26 5.25 -1.99 -9.96
N VAL A 27 5.17 -1.98 -8.65
CA VAL A 27 6.37 -1.91 -7.80
C VAL A 27 7.14 -3.22 -7.88
N PRO A 28 8.45 -3.17 -8.17
CA PRO A 28 9.25 -4.39 -8.24
C PRO A 28 9.22 -5.16 -6.91
N GLY A 29 9.01 -6.46 -7.00
CA GLY A 29 8.99 -7.34 -5.83
C GLY A 29 7.63 -7.51 -5.18
N VAL A 30 6.62 -6.75 -5.59
CA VAL A 30 5.25 -6.91 -5.06
C VAL A 30 4.63 -8.19 -5.60
N ALA A 31 4.20 -9.06 -4.68
CA ALA A 31 3.53 -10.31 -5.02
C ALA A 31 2.02 -10.18 -4.92
N GLN A 32 1.53 -9.43 -3.95
CA GLN A 32 0.10 -9.28 -3.72
C GLN A 32 -0.24 -7.90 -3.16
N VAL A 33 -1.37 -7.35 -3.60
CA VAL A 33 -1.90 -6.08 -3.10
C VAL A 33 -3.36 -6.30 -2.71
N ILE A 34 -3.70 -5.91 -1.50
CA ILE A 34 -5.07 -5.96 -0.99
C ILE A 34 -5.45 -4.55 -0.55
N ALA A 35 -6.46 -3.97 -1.18
CA ALA A 35 -6.92 -2.63 -0.87
C ALA A 35 -8.30 -2.67 -0.23
N ASP A 36 -8.45 -1.91 0.86
CA ASP A 36 -9.73 -1.74 1.55
C ASP A 36 -10.10 -0.25 1.50
N GLY A 37 -11.00 0.10 0.58
CA GLY A 37 -11.43 1.48 0.39
C GLY A 37 -12.22 2.03 1.56
N ALA A 38 -12.97 1.17 2.27
CA ALA A 38 -13.79 1.61 3.40
C ALA A 38 -12.92 2.08 4.58
N ARG A 39 -11.75 1.46 4.75
CA ARG A 39 -10.82 1.81 5.82
C ARG A 39 -9.66 2.67 5.35
N SER A 40 -9.56 2.90 4.04
CA SER A 40 -8.44 3.58 3.43
C SER A 40 -7.10 2.91 3.73
N VAL A 41 -7.11 1.58 3.76
CA VAL A 41 -5.93 0.77 4.10
C VAL A 41 -5.57 -0.10 2.91
N VAL A 42 -4.27 -0.23 2.65
CA VAL A 42 -3.73 -1.12 1.62
C VAL A 42 -2.67 -2.00 2.23
N ARG A 43 -2.75 -3.29 1.96
CA ARG A 43 -1.72 -4.26 2.34
C ARG A 43 -0.96 -4.70 1.12
N VAL A 44 0.36 -4.64 1.20
CA VAL A 44 1.26 -5.05 0.13
C VAL A 44 2.16 -6.16 0.65
N SER A 45 2.22 -7.26 -0.08
CA SER A 45 3.06 -8.40 0.30
C SER A 45 4.06 -8.70 -0.81
N GLY A 46 5.27 -9.08 -0.43
CA GLY A 46 6.31 -9.45 -1.38
C GLY A 46 7.70 -9.14 -0.87
N SER A 47 8.66 -9.00 -1.78
CA SER A 47 10.05 -8.66 -1.45
C SER A 47 10.39 -7.19 -1.74
N MET A 48 9.38 -6.35 -1.94
CA MET A 48 9.55 -4.92 -2.24
C MET A 48 10.16 -4.16 -1.07
N ASN A 49 10.76 -3.01 -1.38
CA ASN A 49 11.23 -2.07 -0.37
C ASN A 49 10.15 -1.05 -0.05
N GLU A 50 10.11 -0.61 1.19
CA GLU A 50 9.18 0.41 1.63
C GLU A 50 9.29 1.70 0.81
N SER A 51 10.51 2.13 0.52
CA SER A 51 10.74 3.32 -0.28
C SER A 51 10.16 3.21 -1.69
N ASP A 52 10.23 2.01 -2.29
CA ASP A 52 9.65 1.77 -3.61
C ASP A 52 8.13 1.84 -3.57
N VAL A 53 7.54 1.31 -2.50
CA VAL A 53 6.09 1.36 -2.29
C VAL A 53 5.62 2.81 -2.16
N LEU A 54 6.32 3.61 -1.37
CA LEU A 54 5.98 5.03 -1.22
C LEU A 54 6.19 5.81 -2.50
N ALA A 55 7.22 5.47 -3.27
CA ALA A 55 7.50 6.12 -4.55
C ALA A 55 6.39 5.87 -5.58
N ALA A 56 5.65 4.77 -5.44
CA ALA A 56 4.53 4.46 -6.33
C ALA A 56 3.41 5.50 -6.25
N PHE A 57 3.36 6.26 -5.17
CA PHE A 57 2.38 7.34 -4.99
C PHE A 57 2.88 8.69 -5.48
N ALA A 58 4.10 8.77 -5.98
CA ALA A 58 4.65 10.02 -6.50
C ALA A 58 3.82 10.52 -7.68
N GLY A 59 3.49 11.80 -7.69
CA GLY A 59 2.67 12.40 -8.73
C GLY A 59 1.16 12.19 -8.55
N THR A 60 0.75 11.50 -7.49
CA THR A 60 -0.67 11.31 -7.19
C THR A 60 -1.13 12.28 -6.10
N THR A 61 -2.46 12.37 -5.91
CA THR A 61 -3.05 13.16 -4.84
C THR A 61 -3.21 12.37 -3.55
N TYR A 62 -2.83 11.09 -3.54
CA TYR A 62 -2.95 10.23 -2.37
C TYR A 62 -1.79 10.45 -1.42
N ALA A 63 -2.07 10.35 -0.12
CA ALA A 63 -1.06 10.51 0.92
C ALA A 63 -0.89 9.19 1.68
N PRO A 64 0.10 8.37 1.32
CA PRO A 64 0.31 7.10 2.00
C PRO A 64 1.04 7.28 3.33
N ARG A 65 0.67 6.46 4.32
CA ARG A 65 1.35 6.37 5.60
C ARG A 65 1.58 4.91 5.94
N VAL A 66 2.81 4.56 6.27
CA VAL A 66 3.16 3.21 6.66
C VAL A 66 2.74 2.96 8.11
N GLN A 67 2.07 1.82 8.33
CA GLN A 67 1.65 1.38 9.67
C GLN A 67 2.75 0.53 10.30
N VAL A 68 3.72 1.18 10.93
CA VAL A 68 4.89 0.49 11.47
C VAL A 68 4.52 -0.46 12.61
N GLY A 69 3.58 -0.06 13.46
CA GLY A 69 3.15 -0.87 14.58
C GLY A 69 2.51 -2.19 14.16
N ALA A 70 1.72 -2.18 13.09
CA ALA A 70 1.07 -3.37 12.59
C ALA A 70 2.08 -4.43 12.11
N THR A 71 3.17 -3.99 11.52
CA THR A 71 4.21 -4.90 11.05
C THR A 71 4.86 -5.64 12.22
N ALA A 72 5.13 -4.95 13.30
CA ALA A 72 5.74 -5.55 14.48
C ALA A 72 4.84 -6.60 15.14
N GLU A 73 3.54 -6.36 15.14
CA GLU A 73 2.59 -7.29 15.74
C GLU A 73 2.53 -8.62 15.00
N TRP A 74 2.77 -8.62 13.73
CA TRP A 74 2.65 -9.83 12.91
C TRP A 74 3.80 -10.80 13.13
N GLU A 75 4.88 -10.35 13.64
CA GLU A 75 6.03 -11.20 13.93
C GLU A 75 5.88 -11.98 15.23
N LEU A 76 4.91 -11.63 16.00
CA LEU A 76 4.60 -12.32 17.24
C LEU A 76 3.69 -13.51 17.00
#